data_3aff140dac18f44dc16881c504af22bc
#
_entry.id   3aff140dac18f44dc16881c504af22bc
#
_cell.length_a   1.000
_cell.length_b   1.000
_cell.length_c   1.000
_cell.angle_alpha   90.00
_cell.angle_beta   90.00
_cell.angle_gamma   90.00
#
_symmetry.space_group_name_H-M   'P 1'
#
loop_
_entity.id
_entity.type
_entity.pdbx_description
1 polymer ?
#
loop_
_entity_poly.entity_id
_entity_poly.type
_entity_poly.pdbx_seq_one_letter_code
_entity_poly.pdbx_strand_id
1 'polypeptide(L)'
;EVVVTASKREANLQDLPMAVQAITSEELEAKNISDFNDIANLVPSITVDDSGSGNSYFYVRGVSDGGFGNRAGAQASTALYIDEQPLSTIGGNPDLHVYDIERVEILTGPQGTLYGSSSQAGTVRIITKKPNPDEVDLGFDLEYGDVHDGTPDRSLEAFVNIPLGFVDESMSSAALRVSMYDLHAGGWLDNVETTQNFTYLGSHSNSDYIDLEEDYNSSDKKGHRVRFSNEFDSGLNLDISFLKQEYFNNGSWESDVAEGARKVSRYTPETFEDNFEQASLTLSGALTDNIDFTFTSSMFDRDIAYTYDYTQYVYYYGYDYYAAYYYDYDYYASTDPRVFYTQFDEFERTSNELRIQSVTDSGYQWILGVFHEENDHEYQTYYDFTGQ
;
A
#
# COMPACT_ATOMS: atom_id res chain seq x y z
N GLU A 1 6.19 23.40 16.91
CA GLU A 1 7.26 23.41 15.89
C GLU A 1 7.36 22.01 15.32
N VAL A 2 7.20 21.86 14.01
CA VAL A 2 7.20 20.54 13.36
C VAL A 2 8.58 20.31 12.78
N VAL A 3 9.27 19.27 13.30
CA VAL A 3 10.55 18.81 12.77
C VAL A 3 10.29 17.70 11.74
N VAL A 4 10.93 17.81 10.58
CA VAL A 4 10.79 16.85 9.48
C VAL A 4 12.17 16.37 9.00
N THR A 5 12.21 15.25 8.31
CA THR A 5 13.42 14.66 7.75
C THR A 5 13.39 14.61 6.21
N ALA A 6 12.54 15.44 5.60
CA ALA A 6 12.30 15.51 4.16
C ALA A 6 13.57 15.77 3.31
N SER A 7 14.53 16.49 3.85
CA SER A 7 15.83 16.74 3.19
C SER A 7 16.90 15.68 3.53
N LYS A 8 16.50 14.52 4.09
CA LYS A 8 17.40 13.52 4.66
C LYS A 8 18.22 14.07 5.86
N ARG A 9 17.75 15.17 6.45
CA ARG A 9 18.26 15.82 7.66
C ARG A 9 17.10 16.30 8.50
N GLU A 10 17.26 16.30 9.79
CA GLU A 10 16.32 16.97 10.69
C GLU A 10 16.36 18.48 10.46
N ALA A 11 15.21 19.05 10.18
CA ALA A 11 15.03 20.48 9.99
C ALA A 11 13.63 20.90 10.41
N ASN A 12 13.49 22.15 10.84
CA ASN A 12 12.16 22.72 11.03
C ASN A 12 11.46 22.85 9.67
N LEU A 13 10.21 22.42 9.58
CA LEU A 13 9.40 22.48 8.36
C LEU A 13 9.43 23.87 7.70
N GLN A 14 9.44 24.95 8.50
CA GLN A 14 9.43 26.32 7.99
C GLN A 14 10.77 26.80 7.42
N ASP A 15 11.86 26.13 7.77
CA ASP A 15 13.22 26.50 7.34
C ASP A 15 13.65 25.77 6.05
N LEU A 16 12.82 24.84 5.57
CA LEU A 16 13.16 24.06 4.37
C LEU A 16 12.89 24.86 3.08
N PRO A 17 13.86 24.91 2.16
CA PRO A 17 13.71 25.59 0.87
C PRO A 17 12.98 24.71 -0.16
N MET A 18 12.00 23.90 0.27
CA MET A 18 11.22 23.00 -0.56
C MET A 18 9.76 22.94 -0.11
N ALA A 19 8.87 22.56 -1.00
CA ALA A 19 7.45 22.44 -0.69
C ALA A 19 7.18 21.10 0.01
N VAL A 20 7.12 21.13 1.33
CA VAL A 20 6.82 20.00 2.20
C VAL A 20 5.57 20.30 3.01
N GLN A 21 4.71 19.29 3.15
CA GLN A 21 3.61 19.27 4.11
C GLN A 21 3.88 18.11 5.07
N ALA A 22 3.60 18.33 6.35
CA ALA A 22 3.69 17.29 7.36
C ALA A 22 2.36 17.21 8.10
N ILE A 23 1.85 15.99 8.29
CA ILE A 23 0.68 15.68 9.10
C ILE A 23 1.21 14.94 10.32
N THR A 24 1.02 15.50 11.50
CA THR A 24 1.52 14.92 12.75
C THR A 24 0.61 13.81 13.27
N SER A 25 1.11 12.99 14.22
CA SER A 25 0.30 11.95 14.86
C SER A 25 -0.98 12.51 15.49
N GLU A 26 -0.91 13.70 16.13
CA GLU A 26 -2.07 14.32 16.74
C GLU A 26 -3.12 14.73 15.70
N GLU A 27 -2.69 15.15 14.50
CA GLU A 27 -3.61 15.46 13.40
C GLU A 27 -4.21 14.20 12.77
N LEU A 28 -3.41 13.14 12.64
CA LEU A 28 -3.89 11.83 12.15
C LEU A 28 -4.96 11.27 13.09
N GLU A 29 -4.69 11.23 14.39
CA GLU A 29 -5.61 10.76 15.42
C GLU A 29 -6.87 11.64 15.53
N ALA A 30 -6.72 12.98 15.58
CA ALA A 30 -7.85 13.90 15.71
C ALA A 30 -8.83 13.87 14.54
N LYS A 31 -8.39 13.42 13.37
CA LYS A 31 -9.19 13.34 12.14
C LYS A 31 -9.54 11.91 11.74
N ASN A 32 -9.15 10.94 12.55
CA ASN A 32 -9.35 9.50 12.29
C ASN A 32 -8.84 9.08 10.91
N ILE A 33 -7.57 9.44 10.61
CA ILE A 33 -6.92 9.12 9.34
C ILE A 33 -6.34 7.72 9.43
N SER A 34 -6.87 6.81 8.62
CA SER A 34 -6.51 5.39 8.64
C SER A 34 -5.88 4.90 7.35
N ASP A 35 -6.08 5.61 6.26
CA ASP A 35 -5.59 5.22 4.94
C ASP A 35 -5.11 6.42 4.10
N PHE A 36 -4.71 6.14 2.88
CA PHE A 36 -4.20 7.15 1.95
C PHE A 36 -5.31 8.03 1.36
N ASN A 37 -6.54 7.55 1.23
CA ASN A 37 -7.68 8.36 0.77
C ASN A 37 -7.97 9.46 1.77
N ASP A 38 -7.89 9.14 3.07
CA ASP A 38 -8.05 10.13 4.13
C ASP A 38 -6.95 11.19 4.08
N ILE A 39 -5.69 10.78 3.83
CA ILE A 39 -4.57 11.71 3.64
C ILE A 39 -4.82 12.64 2.44
N ALA A 40 -5.32 12.12 1.32
CA ALA A 40 -5.61 12.91 0.13
C ALA A 40 -6.72 13.95 0.39
N ASN A 41 -7.69 13.63 1.24
CA ASN A 41 -8.73 14.59 1.66
C ASN A 41 -8.18 15.77 2.45
N LEU A 42 -7.02 15.62 3.12
CA LEU A 42 -6.35 16.68 3.87
C LEU A 42 -5.37 17.50 3.05
N VAL A 43 -4.82 16.92 2.00
CA VAL A 43 -3.69 17.47 1.24
C VAL A 43 -4.10 17.81 -0.18
N PRO A 44 -4.42 19.08 -0.49
CA PRO A 44 -4.92 19.47 -1.82
C PRO A 44 -3.96 19.17 -2.99
N SER A 45 -2.70 18.90 -2.71
CA SER A 45 -1.70 18.57 -3.73
C SER A 45 -1.67 17.08 -4.11
N ILE A 46 -2.36 16.22 -3.36
CA ILE A 46 -2.47 14.79 -3.62
C ILE A 46 -3.87 14.47 -4.15
N THR A 47 -3.92 13.61 -5.13
CA THR A 47 -5.13 12.92 -5.56
C THR A 47 -4.85 11.43 -5.49
N VAL A 48 -5.75 10.67 -4.92
CA VAL A 48 -5.72 9.21 -4.95
C VAL A 48 -6.73 8.76 -5.99
N ASP A 49 -6.34 7.89 -6.87
CA ASP A 49 -7.22 7.15 -7.74
C ASP A 49 -7.37 5.75 -7.14
N ASP A 50 -8.52 5.51 -6.57
CA ASP A 50 -8.90 4.26 -5.94
C ASP A 50 -9.99 3.62 -6.80
N SER A 51 -9.56 2.83 -7.76
CA SER A 51 -10.46 2.11 -8.67
C SER A 51 -10.89 0.75 -8.14
N GLY A 52 -10.78 0.55 -6.86
CA GLY A 52 -11.12 -0.69 -6.17
C GLY A 52 -10.07 -1.03 -5.13
N SER A 53 -10.44 -1.87 -4.19
CA SER A 53 -9.60 -2.19 -3.05
C SER A 53 -8.22 -2.67 -3.45
N GLY A 54 -7.20 -2.11 -2.83
CA GLY A 54 -5.80 -2.43 -3.03
C GLY A 54 -5.15 -1.84 -4.27
N ASN A 55 -5.85 -1.03 -5.06
CA ASN A 55 -5.35 -0.44 -6.30
C ASN A 55 -5.26 1.08 -6.18
N SER A 56 -4.51 1.56 -5.18
CA SER A 56 -4.35 2.98 -4.91
C SER A 56 -3.18 3.58 -5.66
N TYR A 57 -3.46 4.59 -6.47
CA TYR A 57 -2.44 5.37 -7.19
C TYR A 57 -2.39 6.79 -6.65
N PHE A 58 -1.18 7.23 -6.30
CA PHE A 58 -0.96 8.60 -5.85
C PHE A 58 -0.54 9.49 -6.99
N TYR A 59 -1.24 10.61 -7.15
CA TYR A 59 -0.87 11.65 -8.09
C TYR A 59 -0.60 12.94 -7.35
N VAL A 60 0.63 13.43 -7.43
CA VAL A 60 1.00 14.73 -6.87
C VAL A 60 0.85 15.80 -7.94
N ARG A 61 0.02 16.83 -7.66
CA ARG A 61 -0.27 17.94 -8.59
C ARG A 61 -0.76 17.47 -9.97
N GLY A 62 -1.49 16.36 -10.01
CA GLY A 62 -2.05 15.81 -11.26
C GLY A 62 -1.03 15.17 -12.21
N VAL A 63 0.20 14.92 -11.76
CA VAL A 63 1.19 14.20 -12.56
C VAL A 63 0.90 12.71 -12.49
N SER A 64 0.43 12.12 -13.59
CA SER A 64 0.16 10.70 -13.75
C SER A 64 1.23 10.03 -14.58
N ASP A 65 1.58 8.80 -14.24
CA ASP A 65 2.47 7.93 -15.03
C ASP A 65 1.72 7.19 -16.14
N GLY A 66 0.39 7.26 -16.15
CA GLY A 66 -0.46 6.51 -17.09
C GLY A 66 -0.50 5.01 -16.81
N GLY A 67 -0.03 4.58 -15.64
CA GLY A 67 0.13 3.17 -15.28
C GLY A 67 -1.16 2.45 -14.87
N PHE A 68 -2.30 3.13 -14.85
CA PHE A 68 -3.57 2.55 -14.49
C PHE A 68 -3.87 1.27 -15.28
N GLY A 69 -4.04 0.16 -14.58
CA GLY A 69 -4.37 -1.14 -15.15
C GLY A 69 -3.27 -1.80 -15.97
N ASN A 70 -2.07 -1.22 -16.07
CA ASN A 70 -0.95 -1.81 -16.80
C ASN A 70 0.21 -2.12 -15.85
N ARG A 71 0.20 -3.29 -15.26
CA ARG A 71 1.24 -3.74 -14.32
C ARG A 71 2.58 -4.07 -15.00
N ALA A 72 2.61 -4.21 -16.31
CA ALA A 72 3.85 -4.29 -17.10
C ALA A 72 4.39 -2.89 -17.48
N GLY A 73 3.79 -1.84 -16.93
CA GLY A 73 4.00 -0.46 -17.33
C GLY A 73 5.12 0.26 -16.61
N ALA A 74 4.96 1.58 -16.49
CA ALA A 74 5.93 2.45 -15.85
C ALA A 74 5.92 2.29 -14.33
N GLN A 75 7.05 2.64 -13.72
CA GLN A 75 7.11 2.83 -12.27
C GLN A 75 6.22 4.02 -11.87
N ALA A 76 5.73 4.01 -10.64
CA ALA A 76 4.94 5.10 -10.08
C ALA A 76 5.68 6.45 -10.23
N SER A 77 4.94 7.51 -10.54
CA SER A 77 5.50 8.88 -10.63
C SER A 77 5.68 9.53 -9.27
N THR A 78 5.00 9.01 -8.25
CA THR A 78 5.09 9.46 -6.85
C THR A 78 5.66 8.33 -5.99
N ALA A 79 6.80 8.58 -5.36
CA ALA A 79 7.42 7.59 -4.49
C ALA A 79 6.70 7.49 -3.14
N LEU A 80 6.58 6.26 -2.64
CA LEU A 80 6.15 5.97 -1.29
C LEU A 80 7.33 5.41 -0.49
N TYR A 81 7.52 5.93 0.71
CA TYR A 81 8.56 5.51 1.65
C TYR A 81 7.95 5.22 3.01
N ILE A 82 8.47 4.21 3.68
CA ILE A 82 8.31 4.03 5.12
C ILE A 82 9.67 4.21 5.79
N ASP A 83 9.76 5.17 6.70
CA ASP A 83 11.02 5.63 7.29
C ASP A 83 12.05 5.97 6.18
N GLU A 84 13.13 5.22 6.06
CA GLU A 84 14.17 5.41 5.04
C GLU A 84 14.02 4.45 3.84
N GLN A 85 12.98 3.61 3.79
CA GLN A 85 12.86 2.49 2.87
C GLN A 85 11.82 2.74 1.78
N PRO A 86 12.14 2.49 0.49
CA PRO A 86 11.17 2.60 -0.60
C PRO A 86 10.13 1.48 -0.55
N LEU A 87 8.85 1.82 -0.79
CA LEU A 87 7.74 0.87 -0.92
C LEU A 87 7.10 0.87 -2.33
N SER A 88 7.41 1.85 -3.17
CA SER A 88 6.80 1.96 -4.51
C SER A 88 7.11 0.75 -5.37
N THR A 89 6.10 0.20 -6.05
CA THR A 89 6.23 -0.87 -7.03
C THR A 89 5.67 -0.47 -8.39
N ILE A 90 5.95 -1.25 -9.41
CA ILE A 90 5.26 -1.17 -10.70
C ILE A 90 3.80 -1.56 -10.47
N GLY A 91 2.87 -0.86 -11.08
CA GLY A 91 1.45 -1.19 -10.98
C GLY A 91 0.75 -0.71 -9.70
N GLY A 92 1.34 0.22 -8.96
CA GLY A 92 0.74 0.89 -7.80
C GLY A 92 1.49 0.67 -6.50
N ASN A 93 1.24 1.58 -5.56
CA ASN A 93 1.80 1.49 -4.22
C ASN A 93 0.94 0.54 -3.34
N PRO A 94 1.53 -0.18 -2.38
CA PRO A 94 0.74 -0.91 -1.40
C PRO A 94 -0.08 0.09 -0.55
N ASP A 95 -1.33 -0.26 -0.27
CA ASP A 95 -2.22 0.55 0.59
C ASP A 95 -1.92 0.26 2.06
N LEU A 96 -0.88 0.92 2.58
CA LEU A 96 -0.43 0.76 3.96
C LEU A 96 -1.42 1.39 4.94
N HIS A 97 -1.80 0.62 5.97
CA HIS A 97 -2.61 1.14 7.07
C HIS A 97 -1.81 2.11 7.96
N VAL A 98 -2.43 3.25 8.28
CA VAL A 98 -1.82 4.36 9.01
C VAL A 98 -2.13 4.21 10.50
N TYR A 99 -1.36 3.36 11.20
CA TYR A 99 -1.46 3.18 12.65
C TYR A 99 -0.09 3.25 13.32
N ASP A 100 -0.04 3.85 14.51
CA ASP A 100 1.18 4.04 15.30
C ASP A 100 2.29 4.76 14.51
N ILE A 101 1.90 5.82 13.82
CA ILE A 101 2.74 6.65 12.96
C ILE A 101 3.10 7.94 13.70
N GLU A 102 4.34 8.42 13.53
CA GLU A 102 4.80 9.70 14.09
C GLU A 102 4.29 10.85 13.24
N ARG A 103 4.42 10.73 11.91
CA ARG A 103 3.96 11.74 10.96
C ARG A 103 3.98 11.20 9.53
N VAL A 104 3.27 11.89 8.65
CA VAL A 104 3.35 11.70 7.19
C VAL A 104 3.95 12.98 6.60
N GLU A 105 5.02 12.85 5.83
CA GLU A 105 5.68 13.95 5.11
C GLU A 105 5.37 13.83 3.60
N ILE A 106 4.90 14.92 3.00
CA ILE A 106 4.56 14.98 1.59
C ILE A 106 5.43 16.04 0.92
N LEU A 107 6.34 15.59 0.09
CA LEU A 107 7.24 16.40 -0.69
C LEU A 107 6.68 16.56 -2.10
N THR A 108 6.36 17.79 -2.49
CA THR A 108 5.79 18.06 -3.82
C THR A 108 6.85 18.56 -4.79
N GLY A 109 6.82 18.04 -6.02
CA GLY A 109 7.81 18.32 -7.05
C GLY A 109 8.92 17.26 -7.11
N PRO A 110 9.81 17.33 -8.12
CA PRO A 110 10.84 16.31 -8.35
C PRO A 110 11.78 16.14 -7.16
N GLN A 111 11.93 14.91 -6.67
CA GLN A 111 12.79 14.56 -5.53
C GLN A 111 13.84 13.49 -5.90
N GLY A 112 14.02 13.18 -7.18
CA GLY A 112 14.87 12.08 -7.63
C GLY A 112 16.31 12.10 -7.17
N THR A 113 16.87 13.26 -6.82
CA THR A 113 18.24 13.39 -6.30
C THR A 113 18.42 12.77 -4.91
N LEU A 114 17.38 12.84 -4.05
CA LEU A 114 17.41 12.35 -2.67
C LEU A 114 16.67 11.02 -2.49
N TYR A 115 15.69 10.75 -3.36
CA TYR A 115 14.76 9.63 -3.24
C TYR A 115 14.76 8.71 -4.46
N GLY A 116 15.63 8.92 -5.44
CA GLY A 116 15.82 8.00 -6.56
C GLY A 116 14.63 7.88 -7.49
N SER A 117 14.36 6.65 -7.94
CA SER A 117 13.27 6.33 -8.86
C SER A 117 11.89 6.62 -8.25
N SER A 118 10.87 6.74 -9.11
CA SER A 118 9.47 7.02 -8.72
C SER A 118 9.22 8.38 -8.06
N SER A 119 10.24 9.24 -7.87
CA SER A 119 10.11 10.55 -7.21
C SER A 119 10.02 11.72 -8.20
N GLN A 120 9.38 11.53 -9.34
CA GLN A 120 9.29 12.55 -10.41
C GLN A 120 8.27 13.66 -10.08
N ALA A 121 7.12 13.27 -9.54
CA ALA A 121 6.04 14.18 -9.16
C ALA A 121 6.14 14.63 -7.69
N GLY A 122 6.64 13.75 -6.83
CA GLY A 122 6.76 13.95 -5.40
C GLY A 122 7.13 12.67 -4.67
N THR A 123 7.16 12.79 -3.35
CA THR A 123 7.43 11.66 -2.44
C THR A 123 6.51 11.76 -1.24
N VAL A 124 5.85 10.66 -0.89
CA VAL A 124 5.10 10.49 0.35
C VAL A 124 5.95 9.64 1.28
N ARG A 125 6.20 10.12 2.49
CA ARG A 125 6.99 9.42 3.51
C ARG A 125 6.15 9.20 4.75
N ILE A 126 6.04 7.97 5.17
CA ILE A 126 5.42 7.57 6.43
C ILE A 126 6.55 7.37 7.42
N ILE A 127 6.56 8.15 8.48
CA ILE A 127 7.54 8.05 9.55
C ILE A 127 6.88 7.36 10.74
N THR A 128 7.39 6.19 11.10
CA THR A 128 6.81 5.39 12.18
C THR A 128 7.33 5.82 13.54
N LYS A 129 6.52 5.65 14.60
CA LYS A 129 6.96 5.94 15.97
C LYS A 129 8.16 5.07 16.34
N LYS A 130 9.21 5.70 16.85
CA LYS A 130 10.42 4.99 17.31
C LYS A 130 10.19 4.37 18.69
N PRO A 131 10.83 3.21 18.99
CA PRO A 131 10.88 2.69 20.34
C PRO A 131 11.50 3.70 21.30
N ASN A 132 10.87 3.88 22.47
CA ASN A 132 11.32 4.78 23.52
C ASN A 132 11.94 3.97 24.67
N PRO A 133 13.23 4.16 25.01
CA PRO A 133 13.88 3.42 26.09
C PRO A 133 13.51 3.91 27.50
N ASP A 134 12.83 5.04 27.64
CA ASP A 134 12.59 5.69 28.93
C ASP A 134 11.29 5.24 29.61
N GLU A 135 10.31 4.75 28.83
CA GLU A 135 8.98 4.45 29.36
C GLU A 135 8.31 3.24 28.70
N VAL A 136 7.52 2.54 29.49
CA VAL A 136 6.54 1.57 28.96
C VAL A 136 5.32 2.35 28.52
N ASP A 137 4.94 2.17 27.27
CA ASP A 137 3.74 2.77 26.69
C ASP A 137 2.92 1.69 26.00
N LEU A 138 1.61 1.77 26.07
CA LEU A 138 0.69 0.85 25.42
C LEU A 138 -0.62 1.56 25.08
N GLY A 139 -1.20 1.19 23.97
CA GLY A 139 -2.50 1.68 23.54
C GLY A 139 -3.25 0.61 22.78
N PHE A 140 -4.55 0.78 22.72
CA PHE A 140 -5.42 -0.01 21.86
C PHE A 140 -6.62 0.82 21.44
N ASP A 141 -7.09 0.58 20.23
CA ASP A 141 -8.28 1.19 19.66
C ASP A 141 -9.22 0.09 19.19
N LEU A 142 -10.50 0.27 19.46
CA LEU A 142 -11.58 -0.62 19.03
C LEU A 142 -12.64 0.23 18.36
N GLU A 143 -12.94 -0.09 17.12
CA GLU A 143 -13.98 0.58 16.37
C GLU A 143 -15.05 -0.41 15.90
N TYR A 144 -16.29 0.04 15.91
CA TYR A 144 -17.42 -0.66 15.34
C TYR A 144 -18.28 0.35 14.58
N GLY A 145 -18.41 0.15 13.27
CA GLY A 145 -19.20 0.97 12.36
C GLY A 145 -20.45 0.24 11.89
N ASP A 146 -21.55 0.96 11.72
CA ASP A 146 -22.77 0.44 11.11
C ASP A 146 -22.85 0.95 9.67
N VAL A 147 -22.83 0.03 8.71
CA VAL A 147 -22.94 0.35 7.28
C VAL A 147 -24.41 0.29 6.90
N HIS A 148 -24.94 1.40 6.36
CA HIS A 148 -26.36 1.47 5.96
C HIS A 148 -26.68 0.47 4.83
N ASP A 149 -27.58 -0.47 5.10
CA ASP A 149 -27.89 -1.61 4.23
C ASP A 149 -26.63 -2.37 3.81
N GLY A 150 -25.83 -2.78 4.78
CA GLY A 150 -24.58 -3.52 4.61
C GLY A 150 -24.21 -4.26 5.88
N THR A 151 -23.10 -4.96 5.86
CA THR A 151 -22.52 -5.60 7.04
C THR A 151 -21.62 -4.62 7.82
N PRO A 152 -21.53 -4.73 9.16
CA PRO A 152 -20.81 -3.75 9.96
C PRO A 152 -19.28 -3.82 9.80
N ASP A 153 -18.65 -2.65 9.90
CA ASP A 153 -17.21 -2.50 10.03
C ASP A 153 -16.74 -2.80 11.45
N ARG A 154 -15.53 -3.27 11.58
CA ARG A 154 -14.86 -3.47 12.87
C ARG A 154 -13.36 -3.32 12.73
N SER A 155 -12.72 -2.72 13.72
CA SER A 155 -11.27 -2.66 13.82
C SER A 155 -10.78 -2.95 15.23
N LEU A 156 -9.60 -3.55 15.28
CA LEU A 156 -8.79 -3.70 16.47
C LEU A 156 -7.38 -3.26 16.14
N GLU A 157 -6.88 -2.26 16.85
CA GLU A 157 -5.53 -1.79 16.73
C GLU A 157 -4.88 -1.75 18.11
N ALA A 158 -3.59 -2.08 18.19
CA ALA A 158 -2.88 -2.05 19.45
C ALA A 158 -1.38 -1.83 19.25
N PHE A 159 -0.75 -1.17 20.21
CA PHE A 159 0.70 -1.08 20.29
C PHE A 159 1.21 -1.27 21.72
N VAL A 160 2.47 -1.67 21.83
CA VAL A 160 3.22 -1.71 23.08
C VAL A 160 4.65 -1.26 22.84
N ASN A 161 5.16 -0.42 23.73
CA ASN A 161 6.56 0.01 23.81
C ASN A 161 7.19 -0.55 25.09
N ILE A 162 8.32 -1.23 24.95
CA ILE A 162 9.00 -1.94 26.04
C ILE A 162 10.45 -1.49 26.12
N PRO A 163 10.84 -0.68 27.13
CA PRO A 163 12.24 -0.41 27.43
C PRO A 163 12.96 -1.71 27.84
N LEU A 164 14.10 -1.98 27.23
CA LEU A 164 14.84 -3.22 27.52
C LEU A 164 15.79 -3.10 28.71
N GLY A 165 16.06 -1.87 29.18
CA GLY A 165 16.79 -1.60 30.40
C GLY A 165 16.19 -2.23 31.66
N PHE A 166 14.88 -2.51 31.65
CA PHE A 166 14.21 -3.28 32.73
C PHE A 166 14.58 -4.76 32.75
N VAL A 167 15.03 -5.29 31.62
CA VAL A 167 15.45 -6.69 31.49
C VAL A 167 16.94 -6.83 31.78
N ASP A 168 17.75 -5.92 31.26
CA ASP A 168 19.20 -5.87 31.42
C ASP A 168 19.68 -4.40 31.43
N GLU A 169 20.39 -3.97 32.49
CA GLU A 169 20.92 -2.60 32.60
C GLU A 169 21.88 -2.25 31.47
N SER A 170 22.56 -3.21 30.86
CA SER A 170 23.42 -2.98 29.70
C SER A 170 22.65 -2.60 28.42
N MET A 171 21.32 -2.77 28.44
CA MET A 171 20.38 -2.42 27.36
C MET A 171 19.53 -1.19 27.73
N SER A 172 20.02 -0.32 28.62
CA SER A 172 19.27 0.84 29.12
C SER A 172 18.87 1.84 28.03
N SER A 173 19.59 1.88 26.90
CA SER A 173 19.29 2.72 25.74
C SER A 173 18.51 1.99 24.63
N ALA A 174 18.10 0.75 24.88
CA ALA A 174 17.38 -0.06 23.92
C ALA A 174 15.89 -0.17 24.27
N ALA A 175 15.08 -0.19 23.22
CA ALA A 175 13.65 -0.46 23.36
C ALA A 175 13.11 -1.26 22.18
N LEU A 176 11.98 -1.93 22.44
CA LEU A 176 11.20 -2.65 21.45
C LEU A 176 9.79 -2.03 21.37
N ARG A 177 9.33 -1.75 20.16
CA ARG A 177 7.96 -1.33 19.89
C ARG A 177 7.29 -2.32 18.97
N VAL A 178 6.09 -2.76 19.33
CA VAL A 178 5.26 -3.67 18.53
C VAL A 178 3.93 -3.01 18.33
N SER A 179 3.47 -2.92 17.09
CA SER A 179 2.11 -2.51 16.74
C SER A 179 1.45 -3.56 15.87
N MET A 180 0.13 -3.69 15.97
CA MET A 180 -0.68 -4.62 15.19
C MET A 180 -2.06 -4.05 14.93
N TYR A 181 -2.69 -4.52 13.85
CA TYR A 181 -4.06 -4.19 13.49
C TYR A 181 -4.78 -5.36 12.82
N ASP A 182 -6.10 -5.41 12.99
CA ASP A 182 -7.03 -6.35 12.35
C ASP A 182 -8.30 -5.56 12.01
N LEU A 183 -8.49 -5.27 10.72
CA LEU A 183 -9.55 -4.42 10.19
C LEU A 183 -10.47 -5.26 9.31
N HIS A 184 -11.76 -5.08 9.47
CA HIS A 184 -12.78 -5.65 8.61
C HIS A 184 -13.71 -4.53 8.15
N ALA A 185 -13.72 -4.26 6.85
CA ALA A 185 -14.71 -3.39 6.23
C ALA A 185 -15.88 -4.24 5.71
N GLY A 186 -17.07 -3.90 6.14
CA GLY A 186 -18.30 -4.59 5.76
C GLY A 186 -18.66 -4.39 4.31
N GLY A 187 -19.26 -5.41 3.71
CA GLY A 187 -19.81 -5.33 2.37
C GLY A 187 -21.09 -4.47 2.31
N TRP A 188 -21.40 -3.96 1.14
CA TRP A 188 -22.56 -3.11 0.87
C TRP A 188 -23.10 -3.24 -0.56
N LEU A 189 -22.51 -4.11 -1.38
CA LEU A 189 -22.93 -4.44 -2.74
C LEU A 189 -23.59 -5.81 -2.77
N ASP A 190 -24.75 -5.89 -3.41
CA ASP A 190 -25.45 -7.15 -3.63
C ASP A 190 -25.10 -7.71 -5.01
N ASN A 191 -24.71 -8.98 -5.09
CA ASN A 191 -24.66 -9.69 -6.36
C ASN A 191 -26.06 -10.20 -6.68
N VAL A 192 -26.73 -9.57 -7.64
CA VAL A 192 -28.12 -9.86 -7.98
C VAL A 192 -28.27 -10.77 -9.18
N GLU A 193 -29.40 -11.48 -9.24
CA GLU A 193 -29.71 -12.34 -10.38
C GLU A 193 -29.89 -11.50 -11.66
N THR A 194 -29.18 -11.90 -12.70
CA THR A 194 -29.36 -11.37 -14.06
C THR A 194 -29.32 -12.48 -15.08
N THR A 195 -30.01 -12.30 -16.20
CA THR A 195 -29.96 -13.22 -17.33
C THR A 195 -29.45 -12.48 -18.56
N GLN A 196 -28.31 -12.91 -19.09
CA GLN A 196 -27.74 -12.42 -20.33
C GLN A 196 -28.07 -13.34 -21.49
N ASN A 197 -28.30 -12.75 -22.65
CA ASN A 197 -28.56 -13.52 -23.89
C ASN A 197 -27.32 -13.46 -24.78
N PHE A 198 -26.45 -14.43 -24.60
CA PHE A 198 -25.22 -14.56 -25.39
C PHE A 198 -25.56 -14.98 -26.83
N THR A 199 -24.93 -14.34 -27.80
CA THR A 199 -25.28 -14.48 -29.23
C THR A 199 -25.22 -15.92 -29.71
N TYR A 200 -24.25 -16.68 -29.21
CA TYR A 200 -24.01 -18.07 -29.66
C TYR A 200 -24.29 -19.11 -28.59
N LEU A 201 -24.27 -18.76 -27.33
CA LEU A 201 -24.46 -19.68 -26.20
C LEU A 201 -25.91 -19.70 -25.69
N GLY A 202 -26.72 -18.70 -26.05
CA GLY A 202 -28.10 -18.58 -25.57
C GLY A 202 -28.23 -17.79 -24.28
N SER A 203 -29.34 -18.00 -23.57
CA SER A 203 -29.64 -17.25 -22.33
C SER A 203 -29.10 -18.01 -21.12
N HIS A 204 -28.31 -17.33 -20.31
CA HIS A 204 -27.76 -17.85 -19.07
C HIS A 204 -28.03 -16.88 -17.92
N SER A 205 -28.45 -17.41 -16.77
CA SER A 205 -28.53 -16.67 -15.52
C SER A 205 -27.21 -16.83 -14.75
N ASN A 206 -26.73 -15.76 -14.10
CA ASN A 206 -25.57 -15.88 -13.24
C ASN A 206 -25.83 -16.80 -12.02
N SER A 207 -27.07 -16.90 -11.55
CA SER A 207 -27.48 -17.82 -10.49
C SER A 207 -27.31 -19.30 -10.82
N ASP A 208 -27.09 -19.65 -12.12
CA ASP A 208 -26.74 -21.01 -12.54
C ASP A 208 -25.27 -21.38 -12.21
N TYR A 209 -24.42 -20.40 -11.90
CA TYR A 209 -22.96 -20.55 -11.80
C TYR A 209 -22.36 -20.10 -10.47
N ILE A 210 -23.01 -19.18 -9.77
CA ILE A 210 -22.51 -18.60 -8.51
C ILE A 210 -23.68 -18.45 -7.53
N ASP A 211 -23.40 -18.63 -6.25
CA ASP A 211 -24.32 -18.26 -5.19
C ASP A 211 -24.43 -16.72 -5.16
N LEU A 212 -25.66 -16.22 -5.17
CA LEU A 212 -25.93 -14.80 -5.07
C LEU A 212 -25.82 -14.38 -3.61
N GLU A 213 -24.97 -13.40 -3.33
CA GLU A 213 -24.68 -12.93 -1.98
C GLU A 213 -25.11 -11.47 -1.85
N GLU A 214 -25.73 -11.15 -0.71
CA GLU A 214 -25.92 -9.77 -0.25
C GLU A 214 -24.62 -9.29 0.40
N ASP A 215 -24.30 -7.99 0.27
CA ASP A 215 -23.13 -7.34 0.91
C ASP A 215 -21.78 -8.02 0.60
N TYR A 216 -21.62 -8.50 -0.64
CA TYR A 216 -20.55 -9.43 -0.99
C TYR A 216 -19.14 -8.80 -1.06
N ASN A 217 -19.02 -7.46 -1.08
CA ASN A 217 -17.75 -6.75 -1.30
C ASN A 217 -17.02 -6.37 0.01
N SER A 218 -16.99 -7.25 0.97
CA SER A 218 -16.24 -7.05 2.21
C SER A 218 -14.72 -7.12 2.00
N SER A 219 -13.96 -6.50 2.90
CA SER A 219 -12.50 -6.62 2.90
C SER A 219 -11.92 -6.80 4.30
N ASP A 220 -10.78 -7.48 4.36
CA ASP A 220 -9.99 -7.71 5.57
C ASP A 220 -8.57 -7.19 5.38
N LYS A 221 -8.05 -6.42 6.35
CA LYS A 221 -6.68 -5.94 6.36
C LYS A 221 -6.04 -6.23 7.72
N LYS A 222 -4.93 -6.96 7.73
CA LYS A 222 -4.21 -7.34 8.96
C LYS A 222 -2.75 -7.02 8.82
N GLY A 223 -2.15 -6.57 9.90
CA GLY A 223 -0.72 -6.32 9.86
C GLY A 223 -0.11 -6.18 11.24
N HIS A 224 1.21 -6.21 11.24
CA HIS A 224 2.01 -5.97 12.43
C HIS A 224 3.35 -5.36 12.06
N ARG A 225 3.87 -4.55 12.97
CA ARG A 225 5.21 -3.98 12.88
C ARG A 225 5.95 -4.23 14.18
N VAL A 226 7.19 -4.69 14.07
CA VAL A 226 8.11 -4.86 15.19
C VAL A 226 9.33 -3.98 14.91
N ARG A 227 9.65 -3.08 15.83
CA ARG A 227 10.80 -2.17 15.71
C ARG A 227 11.65 -2.25 16.96
N PHE A 228 12.93 -2.44 16.78
CA PHE A 228 13.95 -2.40 17.83
C PHE A 228 14.87 -1.22 17.56
N SER A 229 15.19 -0.46 18.60
CA SER A 229 16.22 0.58 18.51
C SER A 229 17.15 0.52 19.71
N ASN A 230 18.41 0.89 19.49
CA ASN A 230 19.42 1.03 20.54
C ASN A 230 20.41 2.15 20.20
N GLU A 231 20.69 3.00 21.17
CA GLU A 231 21.79 3.95 21.12
C GLU A 231 22.94 3.43 21.98
N PHE A 232 24.09 3.14 21.34
CA PHE A 232 25.27 2.68 22.04
C PHE A 232 26.05 3.83 22.67
N ASP A 233 26.81 3.55 23.74
CA ASP A 233 27.68 4.53 24.40
C ASP A 233 28.68 5.22 23.46
N SER A 234 28.97 4.58 22.34
CA SER A 234 29.82 5.13 21.26
C SER A 234 29.14 6.22 20.43
N GLY A 235 27.83 6.48 20.62
CA GLY A 235 27.03 7.36 19.78
C GLY A 235 26.56 6.70 18.47
N LEU A 236 26.72 5.37 18.33
CA LEU A 236 26.18 4.60 17.23
C LEU A 236 24.69 4.27 17.53
N ASN A 237 23.82 4.56 16.58
CA ASN A 237 22.41 4.20 16.63
C ASN A 237 22.14 3.01 15.72
N LEU A 238 21.44 2.00 16.24
CA LEU A 238 20.92 0.86 15.52
C LEU A 238 19.40 0.87 15.56
N ASP A 239 18.78 0.73 14.39
CA ASP A 239 17.35 0.57 14.23
C ASP A 239 17.07 -0.62 13.33
N ILE A 240 16.23 -1.55 13.77
CA ILE A 240 15.80 -2.71 13.01
C ILE A 240 14.29 -2.73 13.01
N SER A 241 13.68 -2.86 11.84
CA SER A 241 12.23 -2.93 11.70
C SER A 241 11.82 -4.10 10.82
N PHE A 242 10.71 -4.71 11.19
CA PHE A 242 9.98 -5.68 10.38
C PHE A 242 8.51 -5.25 10.33
N LEU A 243 7.96 -5.23 9.11
CA LEU A 243 6.56 -4.91 8.83
C LEU A 243 5.99 -6.02 7.96
N LYS A 244 4.76 -6.46 8.27
CA LYS A 244 3.98 -7.34 7.40
C LYS A 244 2.54 -6.85 7.36
N GLN A 245 1.94 -6.85 6.16
CA GLN A 245 0.52 -6.61 5.95
C GLN A 245 -0.05 -7.62 4.98
N GLU A 246 -1.25 -8.08 5.29
CA GLU A 246 -2.08 -8.94 4.45
C GLU A 246 -3.40 -8.21 4.19
N TYR A 247 -3.81 -8.14 2.95
CA TYR A 247 -5.05 -7.55 2.52
C TYR A 247 -5.81 -8.50 1.61
N PHE A 248 -7.07 -8.70 1.91
CA PHE A 248 -8.00 -9.47 1.09
C PHE A 248 -9.27 -8.65 0.87
N ASN A 249 -9.75 -8.64 -0.36
CA ASN A 249 -11.05 -8.08 -0.71
C ASN A 249 -11.87 -9.09 -1.50
N ASN A 250 -13.12 -9.18 -1.14
CA ASN A 250 -14.11 -9.99 -1.82
C ASN A 250 -15.01 -9.07 -2.66
N GLY A 251 -15.02 -9.27 -3.96
CA GLY A 251 -15.82 -8.47 -4.86
C GLY A 251 -15.23 -7.13 -5.30
N SER A 252 -15.91 -6.49 -6.21
CA SER A 252 -15.61 -5.16 -6.74
C SER A 252 -16.31 -4.08 -5.90
N TRP A 253 -15.77 -2.87 -5.92
CA TRP A 253 -16.39 -1.70 -5.29
C TRP A 253 -17.25 -0.88 -6.26
N GLU A 254 -17.41 -1.35 -7.46
CA GLU A 254 -18.19 -0.69 -8.51
C GLU A 254 -19.56 -1.34 -8.67
N SER A 255 -20.63 -0.53 -8.68
CA SER A 255 -21.97 -1.00 -8.96
C SER A 255 -22.27 -0.97 -10.46
N ASP A 256 -23.02 -1.95 -10.93
CA ASP A 256 -23.49 -1.99 -12.31
C ASP A 256 -24.69 -1.04 -12.47
N VAL A 257 -24.50 0.02 -13.26
CA VAL A 257 -25.53 1.06 -13.45
C VAL A 257 -26.85 0.46 -13.99
N ALA A 258 -26.78 -0.61 -14.76
CA ALA A 258 -27.95 -1.29 -15.32
C ALA A 258 -28.77 -2.03 -14.24
N GLU A 259 -28.11 -2.55 -13.21
CA GLU A 259 -28.76 -3.30 -12.13
C GLU A 259 -29.28 -2.39 -11.02
N GLY A 260 -28.78 -1.17 -10.94
CA GLY A 260 -29.18 -0.16 -9.96
C GLY A 260 -28.11 0.16 -8.93
N ALA A 261 -28.44 1.04 -8.01
CA ALA A 261 -27.50 1.45 -6.98
C ALA A 261 -27.14 0.27 -6.05
N ARG A 262 -25.84 0.11 -5.75
CA ARG A 262 -25.31 -0.92 -4.86
C ARG A 262 -25.61 -2.36 -5.31
N LYS A 263 -25.66 -2.57 -6.62
CA LYS A 263 -25.89 -3.88 -7.20
C LYS A 263 -24.88 -4.19 -8.30
N VAL A 264 -24.49 -5.43 -8.37
CA VAL A 264 -23.68 -6.01 -9.44
C VAL A 264 -24.30 -7.31 -9.94
N SER A 265 -23.90 -7.74 -11.11
CA SER A 265 -24.33 -9.01 -11.67
C SER A 265 -23.12 -9.79 -12.16
N ARG A 266 -22.46 -10.50 -11.25
CA ARG A 266 -21.27 -11.30 -11.51
C ARG A 266 -21.62 -12.77 -11.75
N TYR A 267 -20.92 -13.38 -12.68
CA TYR A 267 -21.00 -14.80 -13.02
C TYR A 267 -19.91 -15.64 -12.34
N THR A 268 -18.84 -14.96 -11.87
CA THR A 268 -17.71 -15.58 -11.16
C THR A 268 -17.36 -14.76 -9.94
N PRO A 269 -16.83 -15.37 -8.86
CA PRO A 269 -16.30 -14.61 -7.74
C PRO A 269 -15.17 -13.68 -8.17
N GLU A 270 -15.19 -12.44 -7.68
CA GLU A 270 -14.10 -11.49 -7.84
C GLU A 270 -13.33 -11.41 -6.52
N THR A 271 -12.00 -11.46 -6.58
CA THR A 271 -11.14 -11.36 -5.39
C THR A 271 -9.93 -10.50 -5.69
N PHE A 272 -9.42 -9.85 -4.65
CA PHE A 272 -8.16 -9.14 -4.68
C PHE A 272 -7.38 -9.42 -3.40
N GLU A 273 -6.10 -9.79 -3.56
CA GLU A 273 -5.15 -10.01 -2.47
C GLU A 273 -3.91 -9.15 -2.70
N ASP A 274 -3.40 -8.51 -1.63
CA ASP A 274 -2.17 -7.72 -1.64
C ASP A 274 -1.43 -7.94 -0.32
N ASN A 275 -0.43 -8.77 -0.37
CA ASN A 275 0.34 -9.17 0.79
C ASN A 275 1.77 -8.67 0.64
N PHE A 276 2.30 -7.99 1.65
CA PHE A 276 3.69 -7.57 1.60
C PHE A 276 4.38 -7.66 2.97
N GLU A 277 5.69 -7.82 2.91
CA GLU A 277 6.55 -7.74 4.07
C GLU A 277 7.82 -6.94 3.77
N GLN A 278 8.34 -6.29 4.81
CA GLN A 278 9.56 -5.52 4.72
C GLN A 278 10.41 -5.72 5.98
N ALA A 279 11.67 -6.04 5.78
CA ALA A 279 12.69 -6.02 6.82
C ALA A 279 13.68 -4.89 6.54
N SER A 280 14.09 -4.14 7.56
CA SER A 280 15.05 -3.07 7.40
C SER A 280 16.03 -2.96 8.57
N LEU A 281 17.23 -2.45 8.27
CA LEU A 281 18.25 -2.11 9.23
C LEU A 281 18.80 -0.72 8.91
N THR A 282 18.88 0.13 9.93
CA THR A 282 19.54 1.44 9.84
C THR A 282 20.61 1.55 10.90
N LEU A 283 21.81 1.91 10.46
CA LEU A 283 22.95 2.27 11.33
C LEU A 283 23.28 3.73 11.08
N SER A 284 23.36 4.54 12.14
CA SER A 284 23.73 5.95 12.02
C SER A 284 24.58 6.41 13.20
N GLY A 285 25.37 7.44 12.98
CA GLY A 285 26.19 8.00 14.03
C GLY A 285 27.22 9.00 13.50
N ALA A 286 28.01 9.57 14.41
CA ALA A 286 29.07 10.49 14.07
C ALA A 286 30.32 9.74 13.60
N LEU A 287 30.82 10.06 12.39
CA LEU A 287 32.17 9.65 11.94
C LEU A 287 33.23 10.56 12.53
N THR A 288 32.93 11.84 12.64
CA THR A 288 33.78 12.89 13.26
C THR A 288 32.85 13.94 13.87
N ASP A 289 33.40 14.89 14.62
CA ASP A 289 32.64 16.00 15.20
C ASP A 289 31.83 16.83 14.16
N ASN A 290 32.15 16.71 12.89
CA ASN A 290 31.53 17.50 11.80
C ASN A 290 30.90 16.65 10.70
N ILE A 291 30.91 15.33 10.81
CA ILE A 291 30.44 14.42 9.76
C ILE A 291 29.67 13.26 10.39
N ASP A 292 28.43 13.11 10.00
CA ASP A 292 27.60 11.94 10.30
C ASP A 292 27.54 10.98 9.13
N PHE A 293 27.26 9.73 9.44
CA PHE A 293 26.93 8.72 8.47
C PHE A 293 25.58 8.08 8.77
N THR A 294 24.94 7.60 7.72
CA THR A 294 23.76 6.73 7.79
C THR A 294 23.93 5.62 6.77
N PHE A 295 23.81 4.39 7.22
CA PHE A 295 23.72 3.21 6.38
C PHE A 295 22.34 2.59 6.55
N THR A 296 21.64 2.33 5.45
CA THR A 296 20.36 1.61 5.45
C THR A 296 20.42 0.42 4.54
N SER A 297 19.76 -0.65 4.94
CA SER A 297 19.58 -1.85 4.13
C SER A 297 18.16 -2.36 4.33
N SER A 298 17.47 -2.75 3.25
CA SER A 298 16.14 -3.33 3.34
C SER A 298 15.90 -4.43 2.32
N MET A 299 14.98 -5.31 2.69
CA MET A 299 14.37 -6.32 1.83
C MET A 299 12.86 -6.08 1.85
N PHE A 300 12.24 -6.16 0.69
CA PHE A 300 10.81 -5.96 0.50
C PHE A 300 10.30 -7.01 -0.47
N ASP A 301 9.26 -7.72 -0.05
CA ASP A 301 8.55 -8.72 -0.83
C ASP A 301 7.07 -8.38 -0.87
N ARG A 302 6.43 -8.50 -2.05
CA ARG A 302 5.00 -8.22 -2.23
C ARG A 302 4.41 -9.14 -3.26
N ASP A 303 3.30 -9.79 -2.88
CA ASP A 303 2.50 -10.66 -3.73
C ASP A 303 1.13 -10.04 -3.93
N ILE A 304 0.71 -9.93 -5.19
CA ILE A 304 -0.63 -9.48 -5.55
C ILE A 304 -1.29 -10.57 -6.39
N ALA A 305 -2.52 -10.91 -6.04
CA ALA A 305 -3.36 -11.79 -6.82
C ALA A 305 -4.76 -11.18 -6.98
N TYR A 306 -5.30 -11.19 -8.18
CA TYR A 306 -6.67 -10.76 -8.37
C TYR A 306 -7.38 -11.52 -9.49
N THR A 307 -8.68 -11.67 -9.32
CA THR A 307 -9.58 -12.28 -10.28
C THR A 307 -10.75 -11.34 -10.52
N TYR A 308 -11.04 -11.07 -11.79
CA TYR A 308 -12.19 -10.28 -12.21
C TYR A 308 -13.11 -11.07 -13.13
N ASP A 309 -14.41 -10.86 -13.00
CA ASP A 309 -15.41 -11.40 -13.93
C ASP A 309 -15.38 -10.64 -15.26
N TYR A 310 -14.92 -11.29 -16.31
CA TYR A 310 -14.89 -10.75 -17.67
C TYR A 310 -16.07 -11.23 -18.54
N THR A 311 -17.02 -11.96 -17.98
CA THR A 311 -18.15 -12.55 -18.71
C THR A 311 -18.97 -11.47 -19.42
N GLN A 312 -19.29 -10.37 -18.73
CA GLN A 312 -20.03 -9.27 -19.35
C GLN A 312 -19.22 -8.50 -20.39
N TYR A 313 -17.92 -8.35 -20.18
CA TYR A 313 -17.03 -7.71 -21.16
C TYR A 313 -17.01 -8.49 -22.48
N VAL A 314 -16.89 -9.81 -22.40
CA VAL A 314 -16.95 -10.70 -23.56
C VAL A 314 -18.28 -10.59 -24.28
N TYR A 315 -19.38 -10.53 -23.52
CA TYR A 315 -20.73 -10.34 -24.06
C TYR A 315 -20.86 -8.99 -24.79
N TYR A 316 -20.46 -7.89 -24.15
CA TYR A 316 -20.61 -6.54 -24.70
C TYR A 316 -19.83 -6.31 -25.99
N TYR A 317 -18.64 -6.86 -26.10
CA TYR A 317 -17.77 -6.68 -27.26
C TYR A 317 -17.96 -7.76 -28.33
N GLY A 318 -18.87 -8.72 -28.11
CA GLY A 318 -19.13 -9.82 -29.06
C GLY A 318 -17.90 -10.70 -29.29
N TYR A 319 -17.03 -10.82 -28.28
CA TYR A 319 -15.86 -11.69 -28.36
C TYR A 319 -16.25 -13.18 -28.39
N ASP A 320 -17.50 -13.52 -28.03
CA ASP A 320 -18.10 -14.80 -28.33
C ASP A 320 -18.05 -15.11 -29.84
N TYR A 321 -18.16 -14.08 -30.71
CA TYR A 321 -17.93 -14.20 -32.15
C TYR A 321 -16.46 -14.44 -32.49
N TYR A 322 -15.51 -13.75 -31.83
CA TYR A 322 -14.06 -13.90 -32.09
C TYR A 322 -13.52 -15.22 -31.53
N ALA A 323 -13.94 -15.64 -30.37
CA ALA A 323 -13.62 -16.96 -29.82
C ALA A 323 -14.10 -18.06 -30.76
N ALA A 324 -15.32 -17.91 -31.28
CA ALA A 324 -15.91 -18.82 -32.27
C ALA A 324 -15.17 -18.87 -33.61
N TYR A 325 -14.60 -17.75 -34.05
CA TYR A 325 -13.96 -17.62 -35.36
C TYR A 325 -12.48 -18.06 -35.38
N TYR A 326 -11.76 -17.88 -34.24
CA TYR A 326 -10.30 -18.08 -34.16
C TYR A 326 -9.89 -19.41 -33.49
N TYR A 327 -10.73 -20.03 -32.66
CA TYR A 327 -10.33 -21.14 -31.79
C TYR A 327 -11.00 -22.48 -32.07
N ASP A 328 -11.37 -22.77 -33.33
CA ASP A 328 -11.89 -24.08 -33.75
C ASP A 328 -13.34 -24.42 -33.30
N TYR A 329 -14.00 -25.19 -34.13
CA TYR A 329 -15.43 -25.54 -34.05
C TYR A 329 -15.84 -26.29 -32.77
N ASP A 330 -14.87 -26.85 -32.04
CA ASP A 330 -15.11 -27.58 -30.78
C ASP A 330 -15.37 -26.65 -29.57
N TYR A 331 -15.05 -25.33 -29.66
CA TYR A 331 -15.36 -24.38 -28.61
C TYR A 331 -16.87 -24.20 -28.37
N TYR A 332 -17.69 -24.39 -29.37
CA TYR A 332 -19.15 -24.35 -29.23
C TYR A 332 -19.74 -25.54 -28.45
N ALA A 333 -18.92 -26.49 -28.02
CA ALA A 333 -19.36 -27.59 -27.16
C ALA A 333 -19.50 -27.15 -25.70
N SER A 334 -18.90 -26.00 -25.30
CA SER A 334 -19.10 -25.43 -23.96
C SER A 334 -20.43 -24.69 -23.90
N THR A 335 -21.25 -25.06 -22.94
CA THR A 335 -22.49 -24.35 -22.61
C THR A 335 -22.28 -23.32 -21.52
N ASP A 336 -21.03 -23.10 -21.08
CA ASP A 336 -20.67 -22.19 -19.98
C ASP A 336 -20.18 -20.87 -20.56
N PRO A 337 -20.85 -19.71 -20.28
CA PRO A 337 -20.48 -18.42 -20.82
C PRO A 337 -19.40 -17.71 -20.01
N ARG A 338 -18.95 -18.27 -18.88
CA ARG A 338 -18.07 -17.58 -17.95
C ARG A 338 -16.68 -17.38 -18.53
N VAL A 339 -16.20 -16.16 -18.37
CA VAL A 339 -14.81 -15.79 -18.63
C VAL A 339 -14.32 -14.97 -17.46
N PHE A 340 -13.18 -15.34 -16.91
CA PHE A 340 -12.54 -14.56 -15.88
C PHE A 340 -11.08 -14.28 -16.21
N TYR A 341 -10.61 -13.19 -15.68
CA TYR A 341 -9.26 -12.69 -15.80
C TYR A 341 -8.57 -12.84 -14.45
N THR A 342 -7.46 -13.55 -14.41
CA THR A 342 -6.64 -13.68 -13.21
C THR A 342 -5.24 -13.18 -13.48
N GLN A 343 -4.69 -12.41 -12.55
CA GLN A 343 -3.32 -11.96 -12.59
C GLN A 343 -2.65 -12.21 -11.25
N PHE A 344 -1.37 -12.55 -11.33
CA PHE A 344 -0.44 -12.66 -10.21
C PHE A 344 0.75 -11.77 -10.48
N ASP A 345 1.18 -11.03 -9.46
CA ASP A 345 2.41 -10.22 -9.48
C ASP A 345 3.23 -10.57 -8.24
N GLU A 346 4.52 -10.80 -8.44
CA GLU A 346 5.51 -11.01 -7.38
C GLU A 346 6.60 -9.92 -7.52
N PHE A 347 6.87 -9.23 -6.41
CA PHE A 347 7.90 -8.19 -6.34
C PHE A 347 8.89 -8.53 -5.25
N GLU A 348 10.15 -8.61 -5.61
CA GLU A 348 11.26 -8.72 -4.67
C GLU A 348 12.18 -7.50 -4.83
N ARG A 349 12.56 -6.87 -3.72
CA ARG A 349 13.49 -5.75 -3.74
C ARG A 349 14.50 -5.84 -2.61
N THR A 350 15.76 -5.60 -2.97
CA THR A 350 16.82 -5.31 -2.00
C THR A 350 17.34 -3.90 -2.25
N SER A 351 17.39 -3.06 -1.22
CA SER A 351 17.96 -1.73 -1.31
C SER A 351 19.01 -1.47 -0.25
N ASN A 352 20.07 -0.74 -0.63
CA ASN A 352 21.16 -0.36 0.26
C ASN A 352 21.55 1.09 0.00
N GLU A 353 21.62 1.92 1.04
CA GLU A 353 22.09 3.30 0.95
C GLU A 353 23.19 3.54 2.00
N LEU A 354 24.29 4.11 1.57
CA LEU A 354 25.29 4.69 2.45
C LEU A 354 25.37 6.19 2.19
N ARG A 355 25.12 6.98 3.22
CA ARG A 355 25.10 8.44 3.17
C ARG A 355 26.03 9.01 4.22
N ILE A 356 26.82 10.02 3.85
CA ILE A 356 27.59 10.86 4.76
C ILE A 356 27.18 12.33 4.57
N GLN A 357 27.18 13.07 5.65
CA GLN A 357 26.72 14.46 5.61
C GLN A 357 27.49 15.35 6.59
N SER A 358 27.62 16.63 6.24
CA SER A 358 28.20 17.62 7.14
C SER A 358 27.22 18.00 8.25
N VAL A 359 27.70 18.17 9.48
CA VAL A 359 26.92 18.58 10.69
C VAL A 359 27.34 20.00 11.16
N THR A 360 27.97 20.79 10.31
CA THR A 360 28.47 22.12 10.72
C THR A 360 27.45 23.19 10.43
N ASP A 361 27.37 24.20 11.31
CA ASP A 361 26.63 25.48 11.10
C ASP A 361 27.34 26.40 10.08
N SER A 362 28.38 25.88 9.39
CA SER A 362 29.07 26.63 8.35
C SER A 362 28.14 26.85 7.16
N GLY A 363 28.33 27.93 6.41
CA GLY A 363 27.50 28.31 5.27
C GLY A 363 27.53 27.30 4.09
N TYR A 364 28.24 26.18 4.23
CA TYR A 364 28.29 25.07 3.27
C TYR A 364 27.88 23.78 3.95
N GLN A 365 26.70 23.29 3.58
CA GLN A 365 26.21 21.97 3.96
C GLN A 365 26.23 21.07 2.73
N TRP A 366 26.65 19.79 2.91
CA TRP A 366 26.73 18.82 1.82
C TRP A 366 26.27 17.45 2.29
N ILE A 367 25.72 16.69 1.37
CA ILE A 367 25.37 15.28 1.52
C ILE A 367 26.02 14.53 0.34
N LEU A 368 26.65 13.42 0.63
CA LEU A 368 27.14 12.47 -0.36
C LEU A 368 26.57 11.11 -0.04
N GLY A 369 25.96 10.47 -1.04
CA GLY A 369 25.36 9.14 -0.88
C GLY A 369 25.69 8.22 -2.04
N VAL A 370 25.65 6.93 -1.74
CA VAL A 370 25.66 5.83 -2.72
C VAL A 370 24.44 4.98 -2.44
N PHE A 371 23.62 4.77 -3.45
CA PHE A 371 22.42 3.96 -3.40
C PHE A 371 22.54 2.81 -4.40
N HIS A 372 22.17 1.62 -3.98
CA HIS A 372 22.07 0.43 -4.81
C HIS A 372 20.74 -0.25 -4.56
N GLU A 373 20.02 -0.55 -5.62
CA GLU A 373 18.75 -1.23 -5.58
C GLU A 373 18.72 -2.32 -6.63
N GLU A 374 18.20 -3.47 -6.26
CA GLU A 374 17.88 -4.59 -7.13
C GLU A 374 16.38 -4.87 -6.98
N ASN A 375 15.69 -4.89 -8.10
CA ASN A 375 14.25 -5.13 -8.18
C ASN A 375 13.99 -6.26 -9.15
N ASP A 376 13.29 -7.28 -8.70
CA ASP A 376 12.71 -8.31 -9.54
C ASP A 376 11.18 -8.15 -9.53
N HIS A 377 10.57 -8.26 -10.71
CA HIS A 377 9.12 -8.26 -10.88
C HIS A 377 8.73 -9.32 -11.87
N GLU A 378 8.01 -10.30 -11.40
CA GLU A 378 7.41 -11.34 -12.22
C GLU A 378 5.88 -11.17 -12.20
N TYR A 379 5.24 -11.28 -13.37
CA TYR A 379 3.79 -11.27 -13.46
C TYR A 379 3.28 -12.32 -14.43
N GLN A 380 2.10 -12.85 -14.12
CA GLN A 380 1.41 -13.83 -14.95
C GLN A 380 -0.05 -13.42 -15.07
N THR A 381 -0.58 -13.54 -16.29
CA THR A 381 -1.95 -13.15 -16.61
C THR A 381 -2.63 -14.29 -17.35
N TYR A 382 -3.85 -14.62 -16.94
CA TYR A 382 -4.66 -15.66 -17.55
C TYR A 382 -6.05 -15.12 -17.89
N TYR A 383 -6.52 -15.47 -19.06
CA TYR A 383 -7.95 -15.43 -19.40
C TYR A 383 -8.45 -16.86 -19.37
N ASP A 384 -9.34 -17.17 -18.45
CA ASP A 384 -9.88 -18.50 -18.28
C ASP A 384 -11.28 -18.56 -18.88
N PHE A 385 -11.45 -19.46 -19.83
CA PHE A 385 -12.71 -19.74 -20.49
C PHE A 385 -13.21 -21.06 -19.92
N THR A 386 -14.23 -20.99 -19.04
CA THR A 386 -14.77 -22.18 -18.40
C THR A 386 -15.42 -23.10 -19.43
N GLY A 387 -15.02 -24.37 -19.42
CA GLY A 387 -15.55 -25.40 -20.33
C GLY A 387 -14.57 -25.86 -21.40
N GLN A 388 -13.31 -25.46 -21.35
CA GLN A 388 -12.23 -26.08 -22.16
C GLN A 388 -11.48 -27.15 -21.40
#